data_eaf96fae655a093f84094a25bc161699
#
_entry.id   eaf96fae655a093f84094a25bc161699
#
_cell.length_a   1.000
_cell.length_b   1.000
_cell.length_c   1.000
_cell.angle_alpha   90.00
_cell.angle_beta   90.00
_cell.angle_gamma   90.00
#
_symmetry.space_group_name_H-M   'P 1'
#
loop_
_entity.id
_entity.type
_entity.pdbx_description
1 polymer ?
#
loop_
_entity_poly.entity_id
_entity_poly.type
_entity_poly.pdbx_seq_one_letter_code
_entity_poly.pdbx_strand_id
1 'polypeptide(L)'
;AESCIKIGVSGTPDLDPAIVNTGSSLIAAINIYDTLIFPSNEADEGVIPRVAEDWTISEDGLTYTFNLKKGIKFHNGDELTASDVVYSMDRLLTIGEGYAYIFTSYVEPGTTVAVDDYTVEFQLKQAYGPFINALVRLYILNEDEVKANTQSTGNYGENGDYGRTYLLTHDAGSGAYKAVELVQQDYFYAEQNPDWFMGWENEKAPKAFKQMAITEATTVRTMINNKEMDITDTWQSVETLSALSKIDGISIAKYSNGLEYNVYMNTQAAPMDDINFRRAMNCVIDYDTILNSIFPDSVKATGPVPAGVMGHVDTKAFKFDIEQAKKYIAASKYANDYANYPIEIVVNSDVSDLEKIALMMQSAAKEIGVTITIAKAPWVSLIDQM
;
A
#
# COMPACT_ATOMS: atom_id res chain seq x y z
N ALA A 1 -15.60 29.61 -4.92
CA ALA A 1 -14.88 28.40 -5.34
C ALA A 1 -15.35 27.28 -4.42
N GLU A 2 -15.80 26.19 -4.99
CA GLU A 2 -16.16 24.99 -4.22
C GLU A 2 -14.93 24.48 -3.47
N SER A 3 -15.10 23.93 -2.26
CA SER A 3 -14.00 23.48 -1.43
C SER A 3 -13.34 22.25 -2.05
N CYS A 4 -12.11 22.41 -2.50
CA CYS A 4 -11.28 21.33 -3.05
C CYS A 4 -10.07 21.12 -2.16
N ILE A 5 -9.85 19.90 -1.64
CA ILE A 5 -8.62 19.54 -0.93
C ILE A 5 -7.55 19.16 -1.94
N LYS A 6 -6.37 19.71 -1.79
CA LYS A 6 -5.20 19.47 -2.65
C LYS A 6 -4.15 18.68 -1.87
N ILE A 7 -3.81 17.52 -2.39
CA ILE A 7 -2.95 16.54 -1.74
C ILE A 7 -1.72 16.31 -2.60
N GLY A 8 -0.53 16.51 -2.05
CA GLY A 8 0.73 16.09 -2.68
C GLY A 8 0.90 14.57 -2.54
N VAL A 9 1.27 13.91 -3.64
CA VAL A 9 1.48 12.46 -3.70
C VAL A 9 2.71 12.13 -4.55
N SER A 10 3.27 10.93 -4.38
CA SER A 10 4.49 10.50 -5.09
C SER A 10 4.29 10.23 -6.59
N GLY A 11 3.05 10.15 -7.06
CA GLY A 11 2.71 9.93 -8.48
C GLY A 11 1.21 9.96 -8.68
N THR A 12 0.77 10.05 -9.92
CA THR A 12 -0.66 9.92 -10.23
C THR A 12 -1.16 8.51 -9.93
N PRO A 13 -2.42 8.35 -9.46
CA PRO A 13 -2.94 7.03 -9.12
C PRO A 13 -3.25 6.20 -10.37
N ASP A 14 -3.22 4.88 -10.20
CA ASP A 14 -3.96 3.95 -11.04
C ASP A 14 -5.41 3.95 -10.57
N LEU A 15 -6.36 4.06 -11.48
CA LEU A 15 -7.79 4.02 -11.16
C LEU A 15 -8.36 2.59 -11.23
N ASP A 16 -7.64 1.65 -11.86
CA ASP A 16 -8.01 0.23 -11.87
C ASP A 16 -7.70 -0.42 -10.51
N PRO A 17 -8.73 -0.82 -9.73
CA PRO A 17 -8.53 -1.35 -8.39
C PRO A 17 -7.82 -2.70 -8.36
N ALA A 18 -7.75 -3.43 -9.49
CA ALA A 18 -7.04 -4.71 -9.57
C ALA A 18 -5.50 -4.56 -9.60
N ILE A 19 -4.98 -3.34 -9.81
CA ILE A 19 -3.54 -3.08 -9.85
C ILE A 19 -3.07 -2.09 -8.79
N VAL A 20 -3.96 -1.69 -7.88
CA VAL A 20 -3.61 -0.78 -6.77
C VAL A 20 -2.48 -1.36 -5.94
N ASN A 21 -1.34 -0.68 -5.90
CA ASN A 21 -0.15 -1.08 -5.14
C ASN A 21 0.67 0.11 -4.60
N THR A 22 0.23 1.35 -4.86
CA THR A 22 0.89 2.57 -4.39
C THR A 22 0.00 3.34 -3.42
N GLY A 23 0.60 4.23 -2.60
CA GLY A 23 -0.15 5.09 -1.69
C GLY A 23 -1.12 6.03 -2.41
N SER A 24 -0.72 6.59 -3.57
CA SER A 24 -1.57 7.46 -4.38
C SER A 24 -2.77 6.70 -4.94
N SER A 25 -2.55 5.49 -5.51
CA SER A 25 -3.62 4.64 -6.02
C SER A 25 -4.57 4.20 -4.91
N LEU A 26 -4.05 3.91 -3.71
CA LEU A 26 -4.87 3.55 -2.55
C LEU A 26 -5.76 4.72 -2.10
N ILE A 27 -5.22 5.94 -2.03
CA ILE A 27 -6.01 7.14 -1.68
C ILE A 27 -7.12 7.35 -2.71
N ALA A 28 -6.85 7.18 -4.01
CA ALA A 28 -7.90 7.26 -5.02
C ALA A 28 -8.94 6.15 -4.82
N ALA A 29 -8.51 4.88 -4.74
CA ALA A 29 -9.40 3.73 -4.67
C ALA A 29 -10.38 3.78 -3.50
N ILE A 30 -9.94 4.12 -2.29
CA ILE A 30 -10.83 4.20 -1.11
C ILE A 30 -11.87 5.32 -1.18
N ASN A 31 -11.69 6.28 -2.09
CA ASN A 31 -12.61 7.40 -2.27
C ASN A 31 -13.56 7.20 -3.47
N ILE A 32 -13.13 6.48 -4.52
CA ILE A 32 -13.93 6.28 -5.73
C ILE A 32 -14.63 4.91 -5.78
N TYR A 33 -14.22 3.95 -4.95
CA TYR A 33 -14.84 2.63 -4.84
C TYR A 33 -15.34 2.37 -3.43
N ASP A 34 -16.30 1.47 -3.31
CA ASP A 34 -16.71 0.88 -2.03
C ASP A 34 -16.28 -0.59 -1.96
N THR A 35 -16.22 -1.10 -0.73
CA THR A 35 -15.90 -2.48 -0.38
C THR A 35 -17.07 -3.10 0.39
N LEU A 36 -17.12 -4.42 0.57
CA LEU A 36 -18.15 -5.08 1.38
C LEU A 36 -18.16 -4.57 2.82
N ILE A 37 -16.98 -4.35 3.37
CA ILE A 37 -16.73 -3.93 4.75
C ILE A 37 -15.68 -2.82 4.77
N PHE A 38 -15.59 -2.09 5.87
CA PHE A 38 -14.63 -0.98 6.02
C PHE A 38 -13.83 -1.10 7.32
N PRO A 39 -12.53 -0.74 7.34
CA PRO A 39 -11.74 -0.79 8.56
C PRO A 39 -12.29 0.12 9.65
N SER A 40 -12.28 -0.36 10.89
CA SER A 40 -12.67 0.42 12.07
C SER A 40 -11.84 0.04 13.28
N ASN A 41 -11.29 1.02 13.97
CA ASN A 41 -10.57 0.82 15.23
C ASN A 41 -11.54 0.69 16.43
N GLU A 42 -12.83 0.94 16.21
CA GLU A 42 -13.86 0.89 17.26
C GLU A 42 -14.61 -0.45 17.28
N ALA A 43 -14.46 -1.26 16.23
CA ALA A 43 -15.09 -2.55 16.09
C ALA A 43 -14.18 -3.67 16.62
N ASP A 44 -14.74 -4.63 17.37
CA ASP A 44 -14.01 -5.78 17.94
C ASP A 44 -13.32 -6.61 16.86
N GLU A 45 -13.93 -6.76 15.69
CA GLU A 45 -13.39 -7.48 14.54
C GLU A 45 -12.47 -6.63 13.66
N GLY A 46 -12.27 -5.35 14.00
CA GLY A 46 -11.45 -4.40 13.23
C GLY A 46 -12.12 -3.89 11.95
N VAL A 47 -13.37 -4.26 11.68
CA VAL A 47 -14.14 -3.87 10.48
C VAL A 47 -15.60 -3.61 10.82
N ILE A 48 -16.26 -2.79 10.00
CA ILE A 48 -17.70 -2.48 10.05
C ILE A 48 -18.34 -2.76 8.68
N PRO A 49 -19.65 -3.04 8.63
CA PRO A 49 -20.41 -3.17 7.38
C PRO A 49 -20.30 -1.92 6.51
N ARG A 50 -20.12 -2.10 5.18
CA ARG A 50 -20.14 -1.01 4.20
C ARG A 50 -21.21 -1.28 3.12
N VAL A 51 -20.85 -1.93 2.01
CA VAL A 51 -21.83 -2.44 1.01
C VAL A 51 -22.60 -3.62 1.60
N ALA A 52 -21.96 -4.50 2.35
CA ALA A 52 -22.64 -5.53 3.12
C ALA A 52 -23.47 -4.89 4.25
N GLU A 53 -24.64 -5.46 4.53
CA GLU A 53 -25.45 -5.20 5.72
C GLU A 53 -24.96 -6.05 6.89
N ASP A 54 -24.74 -7.33 6.63
CA ASP A 54 -24.21 -8.32 7.57
C ASP A 54 -23.51 -9.47 6.83
N TRP A 55 -22.93 -10.42 7.58
CA TRP A 55 -22.33 -11.64 7.05
C TRP A 55 -22.38 -12.79 8.04
N THR A 56 -22.29 -14.01 7.52
CA THR A 56 -22.13 -15.24 8.30
C THR A 56 -20.95 -16.06 7.83
N ILE A 57 -20.37 -16.84 8.74
CA ILE A 57 -19.22 -17.71 8.47
C ILE A 57 -19.65 -19.12 8.85
N SER A 58 -19.41 -20.11 7.98
CA SER A 58 -19.65 -21.51 8.30
C SER A 58 -18.76 -22.01 9.44
N GLU A 59 -19.18 -23.06 10.16
CA GLU A 59 -18.44 -23.62 11.28
C GLU A 59 -17.02 -24.08 10.92
N ASP A 60 -16.80 -24.52 9.70
CA ASP A 60 -15.50 -24.94 9.17
C ASP A 60 -14.62 -23.78 8.70
N GLY A 61 -15.17 -22.55 8.68
CA GLY A 61 -14.46 -21.35 8.23
C GLY A 61 -14.16 -21.31 6.72
N LEU A 62 -14.89 -22.09 5.92
CA LEU A 62 -14.66 -22.18 4.48
C LEU A 62 -15.66 -21.37 3.66
N THR A 63 -16.87 -21.12 4.17
CA THR A 63 -17.91 -20.40 3.46
C THR A 63 -18.23 -19.10 4.18
N TYR A 64 -18.21 -17.99 3.44
CA TYR A 64 -18.54 -16.66 3.92
C TYR A 64 -19.69 -16.11 3.09
N THR A 65 -20.84 -15.89 3.72
CA THR A 65 -22.05 -15.38 3.05
C THR A 65 -22.33 -13.94 3.50
N PHE A 66 -22.39 -13.02 2.56
CA PHE A 66 -22.67 -11.60 2.79
C PHE A 66 -24.03 -11.22 2.23
N ASN A 67 -24.85 -10.53 3.03
CA ASN A 67 -26.07 -9.89 2.60
C ASN A 67 -25.75 -8.43 2.24
N LEU A 68 -26.15 -7.98 1.05
CA LEU A 68 -25.85 -6.65 0.54
C LEU A 68 -27.01 -5.67 0.83
N LYS A 69 -26.67 -4.42 1.10
CA LYS A 69 -27.62 -3.32 1.15
C LYS A 69 -28.22 -3.09 -0.24
N LYS A 70 -29.52 -2.87 -0.31
CA LYS A 70 -30.24 -2.61 -1.57
C LYS A 70 -30.19 -1.14 -1.95
N GLY A 71 -30.29 -0.86 -3.26
CA GLY A 71 -30.39 0.49 -3.79
C GLY A 71 -29.09 1.28 -3.80
N ILE A 72 -27.93 0.63 -3.56
CA ILE A 72 -26.62 1.25 -3.75
C ILE A 72 -26.41 1.46 -5.25
N LYS A 73 -25.95 2.65 -5.64
CA LYS A 73 -25.73 3.00 -7.04
C LYS A 73 -24.27 3.28 -7.33
N PHE A 74 -23.82 2.76 -8.46
CA PHE A 74 -22.58 3.17 -9.09
C PHE A 74 -22.64 4.60 -9.60
N HIS A 75 -21.49 5.17 -9.95
CA HIS A 75 -21.38 6.54 -10.43
C HIS A 75 -22.15 6.81 -11.72
N ASN A 76 -22.36 5.81 -12.56
CA ASN A 76 -23.17 5.88 -13.78
C ASN A 76 -24.67 5.74 -13.54
N GLY A 77 -25.10 5.38 -12.32
CA GLY A 77 -26.49 5.25 -11.88
C GLY A 77 -27.04 3.83 -11.85
N ASP A 78 -26.27 2.83 -12.32
CA ASP A 78 -26.63 1.42 -12.22
C ASP A 78 -26.68 0.96 -10.75
N GLU A 79 -27.50 -0.03 -10.44
CA GLU A 79 -27.58 -0.59 -9.09
C GLU A 79 -26.49 -1.64 -8.86
N LEU A 80 -25.81 -1.55 -7.71
CA LEU A 80 -24.82 -2.53 -7.28
C LEU A 80 -25.50 -3.80 -6.79
N THR A 81 -25.11 -4.94 -7.34
CA THR A 81 -25.61 -6.26 -7.02
C THR A 81 -24.50 -7.26 -6.65
N ALA A 82 -24.89 -8.45 -6.24
CA ALA A 82 -23.97 -9.52 -5.93
C ALA A 82 -23.11 -9.96 -7.14
N SER A 83 -23.61 -9.81 -8.36
CA SER A 83 -22.86 -10.07 -9.61
C SER A 83 -21.61 -9.20 -9.72
N ASP A 84 -21.72 -7.91 -9.34
CA ASP A 84 -20.58 -6.98 -9.36
C ASP A 84 -19.48 -7.39 -8.38
N VAL A 85 -19.85 -7.93 -7.23
CA VAL A 85 -18.89 -8.46 -6.23
C VAL A 85 -18.17 -9.69 -6.79
N VAL A 86 -18.93 -10.62 -7.38
CA VAL A 86 -18.37 -11.83 -8.04
C VAL A 86 -17.41 -11.42 -9.15
N TYR A 87 -17.84 -10.53 -10.05
CA TYR A 87 -17.01 -10.03 -11.14
C TYR A 87 -15.72 -9.38 -10.62
N SER A 88 -15.82 -8.56 -9.58
CA SER A 88 -14.66 -7.85 -9.00
C SER A 88 -13.64 -8.82 -8.42
N MET A 89 -14.07 -9.88 -7.71
CA MET A 89 -13.18 -10.91 -7.18
C MET A 89 -12.52 -11.71 -8.30
N ASP A 90 -13.29 -12.22 -9.25
CA ASP A 90 -12.77 -13.02 -10.36
C ASP A 90 -11.80 -12.22 -11.23
N ARG A 91 -12.13 -10.94 -11.47
CA ARG A 91 -11.25 -10.03 -12.20
C ARG A 91 -9.93 -9.81 -11.47
N LEU A 92 -9.97 -9.51 -10.16
CA LEU A 92 -8.77 -9.31 -9.33
C LEU A 92 -7.87 -10.54 -9.36
N LEU A 93 -8.45 -11.74 -9.17
CA LEU A 93 -7.71 -13.01 -9.18
C LEU A 93 -7.12 -13.33 -10.55
N THR A 94 -7.84 -13.03 -11.63
CA THR A 94 -7.42 -13.32 -13.01
C THR A 94 -6.29 -12.35 -13.45
N ILE A 95 -6.37 -11.08 -13.09
CA ILE A 95 -5.32 -10.09 -13.35
C ILE A 95 -4.07 -10.43 -12.53
N GLY A 96 -4.22 -10.85 -11.28
CA GLY A 96 -3.13 -11.33 -10.44
C GLY A 96 -2.15 -10.27 -9.96
N GLU A 97 -2.49 -8.99 -10.11
CA GLU A 97 -1.68 -7.85 -9.70
C GLU A 97 -2.25 -7.19 -8.41
N GLY A 98 -1.70 -6.07 -8.00
CA GLY A 98 -2.19 -5.32 -6.84
C GLY A 98 -2.31 -6.18 -5.57
N TYR A 99 -3.50 -6.21 -4.99
CA TYR A 99 -3.78 -6.98 -3.78
C TYR A 99 -4.24 -8.43 -4.04
N ALA A 100 -4.17 -8.94 -5.28
CA ALA A 100 -4.57 -10.31 -5.59
C ALA A 100 -3.82 -11.36 -4.75
N TYR A 101 -2.56 -11.10 -4.40
CA TYR A 101 -1.73 -12.02 -3.60
C TYR A 101 -2.34 -12.35 -2.22
N ILE A 102 -3.19 -11.48 -1.67
CA ILE A 102 -3.88 -11.73 -0.40
C ILE A 102 -4.92 -12.85 -0.53
N PHE A 103 -5.50 -13.01 -1.73
CA PHE A 103 -6.63 -13.90 -2.00
C PHE A 103 -6.23 -15.18 -2.73
N THR A 104 -5.24 -15.16 -3.63
CA THR A 104 -4.91 -16.26 -4.55
C THR A 104 -4.61 -17.60 -3.88
N SER A 105 -4.11 -17.60 -2.66
CA SER A 105 -3.89 -18.83 -1.88
C SER A 105 -5.17 -19.43 -1.31
N TYR A 106 -6.26 -18.69 -1.25
CA TYR A 106 -7.48 -19.06 -0.51
C TYR A 106 -8.73 -19.07 -1.38
N VAL A 107 -8.81 -18.25 -2.41
CA VAL A 107 -9.95 -18.13 -3.33
C VAL A 107 -9.49 -18.48 -4.74
N GLU A 108 -10.34 -19.18 -5.50
CA GLU A 108 -10.12 -19.45 -6.94
C GLU A 108 -11.14 -18.68 -7.78
N PRO A 109 -10.79 -18.25 -8.99
CA PRO A 109 -11.76 -17.70 -9.91
C PRO A 109 -12.95 -18.65 -10.10
N GLY A 110 -14.17 -18.12 -10.06
CA GLY A 110 -15.41 -18.89 -10.20
C GLY A 110 -15.90 -19.57 -8.91
N THR A 111 -15.22 -19.43 -7.76
CA THR A 111 -15.70 -19.98 -6.48
C THR A 111 -16.47 -18.96 -5.65
N THR A 112 -16.44 -17.68 -6.03
CA THR A 112 -17.34 -16.66 -5.51
C THR A 112 -18.63 -16.67 -6.32
N VAL A 113 -19.79 -16.73 -5.68
CA VAL A 113 -21.07 -16.87 -6.38
C VAL A 113 -22.12 -15.87 -5.86
N ALA A 114 -22.91 -15.34 -6.77
CA ALA A 114 -24.12 -14.60 -6.46
C ALA A 114 -25.24 -15.63 -6.22
N VAL A 115 -25.70 -15.75 -4.98
CA VAL A 115 -26.82 -16.64 -4.62
C VAL A 115 -28.13 -16.06 -5.11
N ASP A 116 -28.26 -14.74 -4.98
CA ASP A 116 -29.29 -13.90 -5.56
C ASP A 116 -28.72 -12.49 -5.78
N ASP A 117 -29.57 -11.51 -6.17
CA ASP A 117 -29.11 -10.15 -6.49
C ASP A 117 -28.41 -9.44 -5.32
N TYR A 118 -28.66 -9.87 -4.07
CA TYR A 118 -28.14 -9.21 -2.86
C TYR A 118 -27.47 -10.16 -1.87
N THR A 119 -27.19 -11.38 -2.29
CA THR A 119 -26.47 -12.38 -1.47
C THR A 119 -25.27 -12.90 -2.24
N VAL A 120 -24.08 -12.69 -1.71
CA VAL A 120 -22.84 -13.22 -2.28
C VAL A 120 -22.19 -14.21 -1.32
N GLU A 121 -21.67 -15.30 -1.87
CA GLU A 121 -20.99 -16.35 -1.13
C GLU A 121 -19.56 -16.54 -1.66
N PHE A 122 -18.58 -16.55 -0.74
CA PHE A 122 -17.19 -16.87 -1.01
C PHE A 122 -16.90 -18.25 -0.47
N GLN A 123 -16.43 -19.15 -1.34
CA GLN A 123 -15.96 -20.47 -0.97
C GLN A 123 -14.43 -20.50 -0.95
N LEU A 124 -13.84 -20.72 0.24
CA LEU A 124 -12.39 -20.80 0.41
C LEU A 124 -11.87 -22.22 0.20
N LYS A 125 -10.64 -22.34 -0.33
CA LYS A 125 -9.91 -23.62 -0.45
C LYS A 125 -9.47 -24.18 0.90
N GLN A 126 -9.19 -23.30 1.85
CA GLN A 126 -8.79 -23.62 3.21
C GLN A 126 -9.19 -22.47 4.13
N ALA A 127 -9.40 -22.77 5.42
CA ALA A 127 -9.75 -21.76 6.41
C ALA A 127 -8.65 -20.68 6.52
N TYR A 128 -9.08 -19.43 6.48
CA TYR A 128 -8.20 -18.26 6.56
C TYR A 128 -8.82 -17.22 7.49
N GLY A 129 -8.39 -17.21 8.76
CA GLY A 129 -8.93 -16.29 9.76
C GLY A 129 -8.93 -14.82 9.35
N PRO A 130 -7.86 -14.28 8.72
CA PRO A 130 -7.84 -12.89 8.26
C PRO A 130 -8.71 -12.57 7.03
N PHE A 131 -9.48 -13.53 6.48
CA PHE A 131 -10.23 -13.32 5.22
C PHE A 131 -11.17 -12.12 5.29
N ILE A 132 -11.91 -11.96 6.39
CA ILE A 132 -12.77 -10.78 6.59
C ILE A 132 -11.94 -9.50 6.43
N ASN A 133 -10.83 -9.38 7.17
CA ASN A 133 -9.99 -8.19 7.11
C ASN A 133 -9.35 -7.98 5.71
N ALA A 134 -9.10 -9.06 4.96
CA ALA A 134 -8.59 -8.97 3.60
C ALA A 134 -9.58 -8.30 2.64
N LEU A 135 -10.90 -8.51 2.85
CA LEU A 135 -11.96 -7.96 1.99
C LEU A 135 -12.03 -6.42 1.98
N VAL A 136 -11.36 -5.72 2.89
CA VAL A 136 -11.18 -4.25 2.80
C VAL A 136 -10.34 -3.83 1.57
N ARG A 137 -9.75 -4.80 0.87
CA ARG A 137 -8.97 -4.62 -0.36
C ARG A 137 -9.69 -5.12 -1.62
N LEU A 138 -10.90 -5.65 -1.48
CA LEU A 138 -11.76 -6.00 -2.59
C LEU A 138 -12.66 -4.80 -2.92
N TYR A 139 -12.24 -3.96 -3.84
CA TYR A 139 -13.00 -2.84 -4.35
C TYR A 139 -14.00 -3.32 -5.40
N ILE A 140 -15.27 -2.92 -5.27
CA ILE A 140 -16.36 -3.40 -6.14
C ILE A 140 -16.47 -2.49 -7.36
N LEU A 141 -16.45 -3.11 -8.54
CA LEU A 141 -16.59 -2.48 -9.85
C LEU A 141 -17.99 -2.74 -10.43
N ASN A 142 -18.49 -1.81 -11.20
CA ASN A 142 -19.66 -2.03 -12.06
C ASN A 142 -19.25 -3.00 -13.20
N GLU A 143 -19.80 -4.21 -13.15
CA GLU A 143 -19.53 -5.29 -14.10
C GLU A 143 -19.93 -4.89 -15.52
N ASP A 144 -21.14 -4.35 -15.69
CA ASP A 144 -21.69 -4.00 -17.00
C ASP A 144 -20.92 -2.86 -17.66
N GLU A 145 -20.54 -1.83 -16.90
CA GLU A 145 -19.75 -0.71 -17.39
C GLU A 145 -18.36 -1.17 -17.84
N VAL A 146 -17.69 -1.97 -17.04
CA VAL A 146 -16.35 -2.48 -17.40
C VAL A 146 -16.43 -3.41 -18.61
N LYS A 147 -17.40 -4.31 -18.67
CA LYS A 147 -17.62 -5.21 -19.83
C LYS A 147 -17.93 -4.44 -21.11
N ALA A 148 -18.77 -3.42 -21.04
CA ALA A 148 -19.12 -2.57 -22.19
C ALA A 148 -17.90 -1.83 -22.78
N ASN A 149 -16.88 -1.56 -21.96
CA ASN A 149 -15.68 -0.83 -22.34
C ASN A 149 -14.43 -1.73 -22.47
N THR A 150 -14.60 -3.05 -22.33
CA THR A 150 -13.52 -4.04 -22.48
C THR A 150 -13.12 -4.17 -23.95
N GLN A 151 -11.82 -4.10 -24.24
CA GLN A 151 -11.30 -4.41 -25.58
C GLN A 151 -11.22 -5.92 -25.78
N SER A 152 -11.63 -6.37 -26.98
CA SER A 152 -11.66 -7.81 -27.32
C SER A 152 -10.27 -8.45 -27.42
N THR A 153 -9.22 -7.63 -27.52
CA THR A 153 -7.81 -8.07 -27.58
C THR A 153 -7.10 -7.73 -26.28
N GLY A 154 -6.39 -8.69 -25.71
CA GLY A 154 -5.67 -8.50 -24.46
C GLY A 154 -5.06 -9.79 -23.92
N ASN A 155 -4.58 -9.76 -22.69
CA ASN A 155 -3.83 -10.86 -22.08
C ASN A 155 -4.71 -11.85 -21.29
N TYR A 156 -6.04 -11.62 -21.23
CA TYR A 156 -6.94 -12.38 -20.33
C TYR A 156 -7.93 -13.27 -21.07
N GLY A 157 -7.50 -13.85 -22.22
CA GLY A 157 -8.29 -14.80 -22.99
C GLY A 157 -9.61 -14.22 -23.50
N GLU A 158 -10.73 -14.87 -23.17
CA GLU A 158 -12.07 -14.43 -23.57
C GLU A 158 -12.45 -13.06 -22.99
N ASN A 159 -11.80 -12.63 -21.91
CA ASN A 159 -12.01 -11.34 -21.27
C ASN A 159 -11.20 -10.21 -21.95
N GLY A 160 -10.46 -10.47 -23.03
CA GLY A 160 -9.70 -9.46 -23.76
C GLY A 160 -8.71 -8.71 -22.87
N ASP A 161 -8.83 -7.38 -22.76
CA ASP A 161 -8.02 -6.57 -21.85
C ASP A 161 -8.64 -6.46 -20.45
N TYR A 162 -9.78 -7.06 -20.21
CA TYR A 162 -10.55 -7.06 -18.96
C TYR A 162 -10.86 -5.63 -18.44
N GLY A 163 -11.07 -4.69 -19.38
CA GLY A 163 -11.36 -3.28 -19.09
C GLY A 163 -10.18 -2.46 -18.60
N ARG A 164 -8.95 -2.99 -18.64
CA ARG A 164 -7.76 -2.27 -18.15
C ARG A 164 -7.51 -0.96 -18.88
N THR A 165 -7.71 -0.93 -20.20
CA THR A 165 -7.52 0.30 -20.99
C THR A 165 -8.53 1.38 -20.59
N TYR A 166 -9.77 1.00 -20.34
CA TYR A 166 -10.80 1.92 -19.87
C TYR A 166 -10.47 2.52 -18.51
N LEU A 167 -10.13 1.65 -17.56
CA LEU A 167 -9.82 2.03 -16.18
C LEU A 167 -8.47 2.74 -16.00
N LEU A 168 -7.68 2.94 -17.07
CA LEU A 168 -6.50 3.83 -16.99
C LEU A 168 -6.88 5.29 -16.68
N THR A 169 -8.08 5.73 -17.09
CA THR A 169 -8.51 7.13 -16.98
C THR A 169 -9.95 7.31 -16.47
N HIS A 170 -10.69 6.22 -16.33
CA HIS A 170 -12.08 6.20 -15.85
C HIS A 170 -12.20 5.33 -14.61
N ASP A 171 -13.18 5.62 -13.78
CA ASP A 171 -13.60 4.69 -12.72
C ASP A 171 -14.91 3.97 -13.11
N ALA A 172 -15.23 2.93 -12.40
CA ALA A 172 -16.50 2.20 -12.45
C ALA A 172 -16.99 1.93 -11.00
N GLY A 173 -16.85 2.94 -10.14
CA GLY A 173 -17.07 2.82 -8.70
C GLY A 173 -18.42 3.32 -8.23
N SER A 174 -18.66 3.14 -6.93
CA SER A 174 -19.83 3.61 -6.17
C SER A 174 -19.47 4.58 -5.06
N GLY A 175 -18.19 4.94 -4.93
CA GLY A 175 -17.63 5.64 -3.78
C GLY A 175 -18.10 7.08 -3.57
N ALA A 176 -17.57 7.67 -2.53
CA ALA A 176 -17.89 9.03 -2.08
C ALA A 176 -17.53 10.12 -3.10
N TYR A 177 -16.56 9.86 -3.96
CA TYR A 177 -16.13 10.77 -5.04
C TYR A 177 -16.09 10.04 -6.37
N LYS A 178 -16.32 10.78 -7.46
CA LYS A 178 -16.27 10.32 -8.86
C LYS A 178 -15.01 10.85 -9.51
N ALA A 179 -14.29 10.01 -10.26
CA ALA A 179 -13.17 10.44 -11.09
C ALA A 179 -13.67 11.39 -12.19
N VAL A 180 -13.01 12.52 -12.35
CA VAL A 180 -13.33 13.52 -13.38
C VAL A 180 -12.20 13.67 -14.39
N GLU A 181 -10.97 13.75 -13.90
CA GLU A 181 -9.81 13.98 -14.76
C GLU A 181 -8.55 13.35 -14.19
N LEU A 182 -7.82 12.65 -15.02
CA LEU A 182 -6.49 12.14 -14.73
C LEU A 182 -5.52 12.60 -15.81
N VAL A 183 -4.57 13.45 -15.43
CA VAL A 183 -3.44 13.87 -16.27
C VAL A 183 -2.20 13.15 -15.76
N GLN A 184 -1.74 12.16 -16.52
CA GLN A 184 -0.60 11.32 -16.14
C GLN A 184 0.63 12.15 -15.77
N GLN A 185 1.27 11.82 -14.65
CA GLN A 185 2.44 12.48 -14.08
C GLN A 185 2.20 13.93 -13.62
N ASP A 186 0.96 14.40 -13.60
CA ASP A 186 0.60 15.75 -13.13
C ASP A 186 -0.41 15.66 -11.98
N TYR A 187 -1.68 15.31 -12.26
CA TYR A 187 -2.69 15.24 -11.22
C TYR A 187 -3.84 14.28 -11.53
N PHE A 188 -4.54 13.91 -10.46
CA PHE A 188 -5.87 13.30 -10.47
C PHE A 188 -6.86 14.23 -9.78
N TYR A 189 -8.02 14.43 -10.40
CA TYR A 189 -9.10 15.26 -9.86
C TYR A 189 -10.40 14.45 -9.77
N ALA A 190 -11.06 14.51 -8.61
CA ALA A 190 -12.33 13.86 -8.35
C ALA A 190 -13.30 14.81 -7.67
N GLU A 191 -14.59 14.67 -7.98
CA GLU A 191 -15.69 15.45 -7.41
C GLU A 191 -16.58 14.61 -6.51
N GLN A 192 -17.19 15.25 -5.54
CA GLN A 192 -18.11 14.62 -4.60
C GLN A 192 -19.26 13.92 -5.34
N ASN A 193 -19.54 12.67 -4.99
CA ASN A 193 -20.76 11.96 -5.39
C ASN A 193 -21.92 12.39 -4.47
N PRO A 194 -22.87 13.24 -4.93
CA PRO A 194 -23.94 13.71 -4.08
C PRO A 194 -24.91 12.58 -3.67
N ASP A 195 -24.98 11.53 -4.49
CA ASP A 195 -25.89 10.39 -4.31
C ASP A 195 -25.22 9.20 -3.61
N TRP A 196 -24.04 9.41 -2.99
CA TRP A 196 -23.37 8.35 -2.27
C TRP A 196 -24.25 7.75 -1.17
N PHE A 197 -24.38 6.44 -1.15
CA PHE A 197 -25.37 5.72 -0.33
C PHE A 197 -25.18 5.90 1.19
N MET A 198 -23.94 6.21 1.65
CA MET A 198 -23.69 6.52 3.06
C MET A 198 -24.14 7.93 3.45
N GLY A 199 -24.43 8.78 2.47
CA GLY A 199 -24.81 10.18 2.69
C GLY A 199 -23.64 11.07 3.12
N TRP A 200 -23.95 12.34 3.30
CA TRP A 200 -23.00 13.38 3.66
C TRP A 200 -23.44 14.07 4.96
N GLU A 201 -23.07 13.49 6.10
CA GLU A 201 -23.37 14.06 7.43
C GLU A 201 -22.66 15.41 7.65
N ASN A 202 -21.44 15.57 7.09
CA ASN A 202 -20.68 16.79 7.21
C ASN A 202 -20.95 17.71 6.01
N GLU A 203 -21.77 18.74 6.21
CA GLU A 203 -22.05 19.75 5.17
C GLU A 203 -20.80 20.50 4.68
N LYS A 204 -19.70 20.48 5.48
CA LYS A 204 -18.42 21.08 5.12
C LYS A 204 -17.46 20.10 4.46
N ALA A 205 -17.92 18.88 4.18
CA ALA A 205 -17.10 17.92 3.43
C ALA A 205 -16.64 18.54 2.10
N PRO A 206 -15.38 18.31 1.69
CA PRO A 206 -14.86 18.85 0.46
C PRO A 206 -15.71 18.44 -0.73
N LYS A 207 -15.98 19.37 -1.64
CA LYS A 207 -16.72 19.11 -2.87
C LYS A 207 -15.87 18.44 -3.95
N ALA A 208 -14.55 18.49 -3.77
CA ALA A 208 -13.61 17.85 -4.66
C ALA A 208 -12.30 17.55 -3.90
N PHE A 209 -11.50 16.66 -4.47
CA PHE A 209 -10.09 16.55 -4.10
C PHE A 209 -9.21 16.46 -5.35
N LYS A 210 -7.97 16.92 -5.20
CA LYS A 210 -6.96 16.89 -6.24
C LYS A 210 -5.68 16.29 -5.68
N GLN A 211 -5.27 15.13 -6.20
CA GLN A 211 -3.96 14.56 -5.95
C GLN A 211 -2.97 15.12 -6.98
N MET A 212 -1.87 15.69 -6.53
CA MET A 212 -0.85 16.30 -7.37
C MET A 212 0.45 15.50 -7.24
N ALA A 213 1.02 15.06 -8.35
CA ALA A 213 2.28 14.29 -8.39
C ALA A 213 3.48 15.21 -8.08
N ILE A 214 3.67 15.56 -6.81
CA ILE A 214 4.69 16.50 -6.35
C ILE A 214 5.39 15.94 -5.13
N THR A 215 6.67 15.61 -5.28
CA THR A 215 7.52 15.04 -4.20
C THR A 215 8.68 15.93 -3.82
N GLU A 216 9.07 16.89 -4.69
CA GLU A 216 10.24 17.73 -4.45
C GLU A 216 9.99 18.66 -3.25
N ALA A 217 10.83 18.54 -2.23
CA ALA A 217 10.64 19.17 -0.92
C ALA A 217 10.55 20.70 -0.95
N THR A 218 11.28 21.37 -1.87
CA THR A 218 11.23 22.83 -2.02
C THR A 218 9.92 23.26 -2.63
N THR A 219 9.43 22.53 -3.63
CA THR A 219 8.13 22.76 -4.27
C THR A 219 7.01 22.55 -3.26
N VAL A 220 7.02 21.44 -2.52
CA VAL A 220 6.04 21.15 -1.45
C VAL A 220 5.97 22.29 -0.44
N ARG A 221 7.14 22.75 0.08
CA ARG A 221 7.17 23.87 1.02
C ARG A 221 6.63 25.18 0.44
N THR A 222 6.95 25.46 -0.82
CA THR A 222 6.46 26.65 -1.51
C THR A 222 4.94 26.61 -1.66
N MET A 223 4.40 25.50 -2.12
CA MET A 223 2.95 25.32 -2.34
C MET A 223 2.16 25.38 -1.02
N ILE A 224 2.65 24.73 0.04
CA ILE A 224 2.03 24.82 1.37
C ILE A 224 2.04 26.27 1.87
N ASN A 225 3.18 26.98 1.76
CA ASN A 225 3.29 28.38 2.18
C ASN A 225 2.34 29.30 1.40
N ASN A 226 2.15 29.03 0.12
CA ASN A 226 1.25 29.79 -0.76
C ASN A 226 -0.22 29.35 -0.65
N LYS A 227 -0.54 28.33 0.15
CA LYS A 227 -1.88 27.71 0.25
C LYS A 227 -2.36 27.11 -1.07
N GLU A 228 -1.43 26.58 -1.86
CA GLU A 228 -1.67 25.89 -3.12
C GLU A 228 -1.76 24.38 -2.93
N MET A 229 -1.36 23.87 -1.76
CA MET A 229 -1.45 22.51 -1.29
C MET A 229 -1.93 22.49 0.16
N ASP A 230 -2.82 21.56 0.50
CA ASP A 230 -3.42 21.44 1.84
C ASP A 230 -2.78 20.31 2.65
N ILE A 231 -2.42 19.22 2.00
CA ILE A 231 -1.87 18.01 2.63
C ILE A 231 -0.66 17.53 1.83
N THR A 232 0.43 17.20 2.50
CA THR A 232 1.59 16.52 1.87
C THR A 232 1.43 15.01 1.93
N ASP A 233 2.28 14.28 1.19
CA ASP A 233 2.45 12.85 1.41
C ASP A 233 3.11 12.56 2.77
N THR A 234 3.18 11.28 3.13
CA THR A 234 3.75 10.78 4.39
C THR A 234 5.28 10.58 4.32
N TRP A 235 5.90 10.80 3.17
CA TRP A 235 7.31 10.49 2.90
C TRP A 235 8.23 11.72 2.99
N GLN A 236 7.72 12.85 3.47
CA GLN A 236 8.52 14.05 3.66
C GLN A 236 9.62 13.83 4.71
N SER A 237 10.83 14.29 4.41
CA SER A 237 11.94 14.20 5.37
C SER A 237 11.68 14.95 6.67
N VAL A 238 12.33 14.54 7.74
CA VAL A 238 12.25 15.21 9.05
C VAL A 238 12.60 16.71 8.95
N GLU A 239 13.60 17.06 8.11
CA GLU A 239 13.96 18.44 7.85
C GLU A 239 12.84 19.22 7.18
N THR A 240 12.17 18.59 6.20
CA THR A 240 11.03 19.20 5.50
C THR A 240 9.87 19.41 6.48
N LEU A 241 9.50 18.37 7.24
CA LEU A 241 8.44 18.47 8.26
C LEU A 241 8.76 19.53 9.32
N SER A 242 10.02 19.61 9.79
CA SER A 242 10.47 20.66 10.71
C SER A 242 10.40 22.07 10.10
N ALA A 243 10.62 22.21 8.80
CA ALA A 243 10.45 23.48 8.11
C ALA A 243 8.97 23.87 7.94
N LEU A 244 8.13 22.90 7.56
CA LEU A 244 6.67 23.08 7.41
C LEU A 244 6.01 23.46 8.74
N SER A 245 6.41 22.84 9.86
CA SER A 245 5.83 23.12 11.19
C SER A 245 6.04 24.56 11.67
N LYS A 246 6.94 25.31 11.03
CA LYS A 246 7.20 26.74 11.34
C LYS A 246 6.34 27.71 10.54
N ILE A 247 5.58 27.20 9.57
CA ILE A 247 4.65 28.01 8.77
C ILE A 247 3.36 28.20 9.57
N ASP A 248 2.90 29.43 9.67
CA ASP A 248 1.69 29.75 10.43
C ASP A 248 0.45 29.05 9.84
N GLY A 249 -0.34 28.42 10.71
CA GLY A 249 -1.53 27.65 10.32
C GLY A 249 -1.26 26.24 9.82
N ILE A 250 -0.01 25.75 9.84
CA ILE A 250 0.35 24.36 9.49
C ILE A 250 0.50 23.52 10.75
N SER A 251 -0.02 22.30 10.71
CA SER A 251 0.15 21.29 11.75
C SER A 251 0.75 20.01 11.17
N ILE A 252 1.55 19.31 11.96
CA ILE A 252 2.09 18.00 11.62
C ILE A 252 1.28 16.94 12.35
N ALA A 253 0.55 16.13 11.59
CA ALA A 253 -0.15 14.95 12.11
C ALA A 253 0.84 13.81 12.29
N LYS A 254 0.79 13.12 13.43
CA LYS A 254 1.60 11.93 13.73
C LYS A 254 0.67 10.78 14.09
N TYR A 255 0.89 9.63 13.48
CA TYR A 255 0.13 8.41 13.76
C TYR A 255 1.01 7.18 13.55
N SER A 256 0.72 6.11 14.29
CA SER A 256 1.34 4.81 14.05
C SER A 256 0.58 4.10 12.93
N ASN A 257 1.30 3.66 11.91
CA ASN A 257 0.74 2.95 10.76
C ASN A 257 1.04 1.45 10.75
N GLY A 258 1.76 0.94 11.78
CA GLY A 258 2.14 -0.48 11.85
C GLY A 258 3.14 -0.91 10.78
N LEU A 259 3.85 0.02 10.14
CA LEU A 259 4.86 -0.29 9.13
C LEU A 259 6.25 -0.38 9.75
N GLU A 260 7.11 -1.20 9.15
CA GLU A 260 8.53 -1.30 9.46
C GLU A 260 9.38 -0.98 8.24
N TYR A 261 10.52 -0.32 8.49
CA TYR A 261 11.59 -0.26 7.50
C TYR A 261 12.47 -1.50 7.64
N ASN A 262 12.62 -2.23 6.55
CA ASN A 262 13.37 -3.49 6.53
C ASN A 262 14.54 -3.42 5.55
N VAL A 263 15.64 -4.09 5.90
CA VAL A 263 16.72 -4.40 4.96
C VAL A 263 16.57 -5.87 4.57
N TYR A 264 16.09 -6.12 3.37
CA TYR A 264 15.97 -7.47 2.83
C TYR A 264 17.31 -7.95 2.30
N MET A 265 17.69 -9.17 2.66
CA MET A 265 18.94 -9.80 2.23
C MET A 265 18.60 -11.03 1.38
N ASN A 266 19.11 -11.07 0.13
CA ASN A 266 18.92 -12.25 -0.73
C ASN A 266 19.70 -13.44 -0.17
N THR A 267 19.02 -14.30 0.58
CA THR A 267 19.64 -15.47 1.23
C THR A 267 20.04 -16.60 0.26
N GLN A 268 19.75 -16.46 -1.02
CA GLN A 268 20.10 -17.44 -2.06
C GLN A 268 21.38 -17.03 -2.83
N ALA A 269 21.86 -15.81 -2.61
CA ALA A 269 23.05 -15.28 -3.29
C ALA A 269 24.20 -15.08 -2.31
N ALA A 270 25.43 -15.38 -2.79
CA ALA A 270 26.66 -15.05 -2.05
C ALA A 270 26.82 -13.52 -1.93
N PRO A 271 27.27 -13.01 -0.79
CA PRO A 271 27.66 -13.72 0.44
C PRO A 271 26.52 -13.84 1.46
N MET A 272 25.30 -13.40 1.11
CA MET A 272 24.14 -13.37 2.01
C MET A 272 23.54 -14.76 2.27
N ASP A 273 23.94 -15.79 1.54
CA ASP A 273 23.56 -17.18 1.82
C ASP A 273 24.23 -17.74 3.10
N ASP A 274 25.26 -17.06 3.64
CA ASP A 274 25.88 -17.39 4.90
C ASP A 274 25.27 -16.64 6.09
N ILE A 275 24.84 -17.36 7.13
CA ILE A 275 24.19 -16.78 8.30
C ILE A 275 25.10 -15.84 9.10
N ASN A 276 26.40 -16.14 9.19
CA ASN A 276 27.32 -15.30 9.92
C ASN A 276 27.61 -14.01 9.15
N PHE A 277 27.64 -14.08 7.83
CA PHE A 277 27.75 -12.86 7.03
C PHE A 277 26.52 -11.95 7.24
N ARG A 278 25.31 -12.49 7.20
CA ARG A 278 24.09 -11.71 7.51
C ARG A 278 24.09 -11.11 8.91
N ARG A 279 24.59 -11.88 9.92
CA ARG A 279 24.75 -11.37 11.30
C ARG A 279 25.75 -10.22 11.38
N ALA A 280 26.84 -10.28 10.64
CA ALA A 280 27.78 -9.18 10.53
C ALA A 280 27.12 -7.93 9.97
N MET A 281 26.33 -8.07 8.90
CA MET A 281 25.59 -6.96 8.29
C MET A 281 24.55 -6.35 9.23
N ASN A 282 23.92 -7.12 10.10
CA ASN A 282 23.04 -6.56 11.14
C ASN A 282 23.80 -5.76 12.20
N CYS A 283 25.07 -6.13 12.49
CA CYS A 283 25.91 -5.41 13.45
C CYS A 283 26.50 -4.10 12.92
N VAL A 284 26.44 -3.82 11.62
CA VAL A 284 26.90 -2.54 11.05
C VAL A 284 25.79 -1.50 10.94
N ILE A 285 24.58 -1.83 11.36
CA ILE A 285 23.44 -0.89 11.39
C ILE A 285 23.45 -0.14 12.72
N ASP A 286 23.67 1.16 12.69
CA ASP A 286 23.59 2.03 13.87
C ASP A 286 22.15 2.48 14.11
N TYR A 287 21.39 1.60 14.76
CA TYR A 287 19.97 1.81 15.07
C TYR A 287 19.75 3.07 15.92
N ASP A 288 20.64 3.35 16.87
CA ASP A 288 20.47 4.47 17.79
C ASP A 288 20.64 5.81 17.06
N THR A 289 21.63 5.91 16.15
CA THR A 289 21.80 7.10 15.31
C THR A 289 20.63 7.27 14.33
N ILE A 290 20.14 6.17 13.74
CA ILE A 290 18.95 6.21 12.85
C ILE A 290 17.74 6.77 13.61
N LEU A 291 17.44 6.24 14.80
CA LEU A 291 16.31 6.68 15.60
C LEU A 291 16.45 8.11 16.13
N ASN A 292 17.68 8.52 16.48
CA ASN A 292 17.88 9.86 17.04
C ASN A 292 17.95 10.97 15.98
N SER A 293 18.36 10.64 14.74
CA SER A 293 18.73 11.66 13.75
C SER A 293 17.97 11.56 12.43
N ILE A 294 17.50 10.37 12.05
CA ILE A 294 16.80 10.16 10.76
C ILE A 294 15.31 9.95 10.97
N PHE A 295 14.94 9.06 11.91
CA PHE A 295 13.54 8.74 12.22
C PHE A 295 13.24 8.91 13.72
N PRO A 296 13.27 10.14 14.26
CA PRO A 296 13.15 10.40 15.70
C PRO A 296 11.80 10.05 16.32
N ASP A 297 10.77 9.87 15.49
CA ASP A 297 9.43 9.48 15.94
C ASP A 297 9.16 7.97 15.76
N SER A 298 10.15 7.22 15.32
CA SER A 298 10.07 5.76 15.14
C SER A 298 10.61 5.02 16.35
N VAL A 299 10.29 3.74 16.46
CA VAL A 299 10.80 2.83 17.48
C VAL A 299 11.61 1.72 16.84
N LYS A 300 12.60 1.20 17.56
CA LYS A 300 13.37 0.07 17.06
C LYS A 300 12.49 -1.17 16.97
N ALA A 301 12.46 -1.80 15.79
CA ALA A 301 11.78 -3.07 15.61
C ALA A 301 12.44 -4.17 16.45
N THR A 302 11.63 -4.98 17.12
CA THR A 302 12.08 -6.09 17.98
C THR A 302 11.71 -7.46 17.40
N GLY A 303 11.06 -7.50 16.23
CA GLY A 303 10.67 -8.71 15.53
C GLY A 303 10.29 -8.42 14.08
N PRO A 304 10.00 -9.44 13.28
CA PRO A 304 9.61 -9.30 11.89
C PRO A 304 8.14 -8.88 11.68
N VAL A 305 7.37 -8.81 12.77
CA VAL A 305 6.01 -8.30 12.79
C VAL A 305 6.02 -7.05 13.67
N PRO A 306 5.49 -5.90 13.22
CA PRO A 306 5.50 -4.66 13.98
C PRO A 306 4.85 -4.78 15.35
N ALA A 307 5.36 -4.05 16.34
CA ALA A 307 4.73 -3.97 17.65
C ALA A 307 3.29 -3.44 17.54
N GLY A 308 2.34 -4.10 18.21
CA GLY A 308 0.91 -3.80 18.14
C GLY A 308 0.15 -4.52 17.02
N VAL A 309 0.84 -5.24 16.14
CA VAL A 309 0.21 -6.12 15.16
C VAL A 309 0.08 -7.53 15.76
N MET A 310 -1.06 -8.19 15.49
CA MET A 310 -1.31 -9.55 15.96
C MET A 310 -0.21 -10.51 15.47
N GLY A 311 0.33 -11.33 16.35
CA GLY A 311 1.45 -12.22 16.05
C GLY A 311 2.83 -11.61 16.32
N HIS A 312 2.91 -10.35 16.78
CA HIS A 312 4.17 -9.77 17.22
C HIS A 312 4.83 -10.62 18.34
N VAL A 313 6.11 -10.85 18.20
CA VAL A 313 6.95 -11.51 19.21
C VAL A 313 8.27 -10.78 19.29
N ASP A 314 8.66 -10.35 20.48
CA ASP A 314 9.98 -9.79 20.70
C ASP A 314 11.08 -10.82 20.43
N THR A 315 11.98 -10.48 19.55
CA THR A 315 13.16 -11.28 19.24
C THR A 315 14.42 -10.62 19.80
N LYS A 316 15.53 -11.33 19.79
CA LYS A 316 16.81 -10.77 20.18
C LYS A 316 17.26 -9.75 19.14
N ALA A 317 17.13 -8.47 19.46
CA ALA A 317 17.58 -7.39 18.61
C ALA A 317 19.10 -7.35 18.48
N PHE A 318 19.59 -7.08 17.26
CA PHE A 318 20.99 -6.76 17.02
C PHE A 318 21.32 -5.35 17.56
N LYS A 319 22.62 -5.15 17.83
CA LYS A 319 23.17 -3.86 18.22
C LYS A 319 24.27 -3.48 17.24
N PHE A 320 24.50 -2.21 17.09
CA PHE A 320 25.67 -1.69 16.39
C PHE A 320 26.93 -2.12 17.16
N ASP A 321 27.76 -2.95 16.54
CA ASP A 321 28.97 -3.50 17.16
C ASP A 321 29.94 -3.98 16.07
N ILE A 322 30.90 -3.13 15.73
CA ILE A 322 31.90 -3.39 14.70
C ILE A 322 32.81 -4.57 15.08
N GLU A 323 33.16 -4.70 16.36
CA GLU A 323 34.03 -5.81 16.79
C GLU A 323 33.28 -7.15 16.74
N GLN A 324 32.00 -7.15 17.06
CA GLN A 324 31.19 -8.35 16.87
C GLN A 324 30.96 -8.67 15.39
N ALA A 325 30.77 -7.65 14.53
CA ALA A 325 30.68 -7.82 13.09
C ALA A 325 31.93 -8.49 12.52
N LYS A 326 33.14 -8.04 12.92
CA LYS A 326 34.44 -8.70 12.54
C LYS A 326 34.49 -10.18 12.94
N LYS A 327 34.01 -10.52 14.15
CA LYS A 327 33.95 -11.92 14.61
C LYS A 327 33.00 -12.74 13.74
N TYR A 328 31.87 -12.19 13.35
CA TYR A 328 30.93 -12.87 12.45
C TYR A 328 31.53 -13.04 11.04
N ILE A 329 32.18 -12.03 10.49
CA ILE A 329 32.89 -12.17 9.19
C ILE A 329 33.93 -13.28 9.28
N ALA A 330 34.75 -13.31 10.35
CA ALA A 330 35.78 -14.35 10.53
C ALA A 330 35.18 -15.76 10.70
N ALA A 331 33.95 -15.89 11.13
CA ALA A 331 33.23 -17.16 11.26
C ALA A 331 32.40 -17.52 10.01
N SER A 332 32.35 -16.64 9.01
CA SER A 332 31.63 -16.88 7.75
C SER A 332 32.41 -17.83 6.85
N LYS A 333 31.72 -18.56 5.99
CA LYS A 333 32.36 -19.34 4.93
C LYS A 333 33.13 -18.47 3.91
N TYR A 334 32.88 -17.17 3.91
CA TYR A 334 33.53 -16.16 3.08
C TYR A 334 34.68 -15.41 3.79
N ALA A 335 35.10 -15.85 4.98
CA ALA A 335 36.10 -15.17 5.80
C ALA A 335 37.40 -14.76 5.06
N ASN A 336 37.82 -15.56 4.06
CA ASN A 336 39.06 -15.36 3.34
C ASN A 336 38.92 -14.69 1.97
N ASP A 337 37.70 -14.54 1.47
CA ASP A 337 37.43 -14.09 0.09
C ASP A 337 36.24 -13.14 -0.05
N TYR A 338 35.64 -12.68 1.05
CA TYR A 338 34.46 -11.79 1.02
C TYR A 338 34.69 -10.50 0.22
N ALA A 339 35.91 -10.04 0.05
CA ALA A 339 36.23 -8.89 -0.78
C ALA A 339 35.87 -9.10 -2.27
N ASN A 340 35.72 -10.36 -2.71
CA ASN A 340 35.29 -10.71 -4.05
C ASN A 340 33.78 -10.66 -4.24
N TYR A 341 33.02 -10.39 -3.18
CA TYR A 341 31.56 -10.32 -3.16
C TYR A 341 31.07 -8.92 -2.75
N PRO A 342 31.16 -7.93 -3.65
CA PRO A 342 30.62 -6.60 -3.37
C PRO A 342 29.12 -6.67 -3.20
N ILE A 343 28.61 -5.89 -2.25
CA ILE A 343 27.16 -5.81 -1.96
C ILE A 343 26.62 -4.57 -2.62
N GLU A 344 25.47 -4.68 -3.27
CA GLU A 344 24.67 -3.55 -3.68
C GLU A 344 23.46 -3.40 -2.76
N ILE A 345 23.26 -2.22 -2.20
CA ILE A 345 22.02 -1.84 -1.51
C ILE A 345 21.22 -0.97 -2.48
N VAL A 346 20.01 -1.43 -2.83
CA VAL A 346 19.06 -0.64 -3.61
C VAL A 346 18.09 0.04 -2.65
N VAL A 347 17.96 1.35 -2.74
CA VAL A 347 17.06 2.14 -1.91
C VAL A 347 15.94 2.78 -2.75
N ASN A 348 14.75 2.92 -2.14
CA ASN A 348 13.66 3.64 -2.77
C ASN A 348 14.04 5.13 -2.93
N SER A 349 14.08 5.60 -4.18
CA SER A 349 14.40 7.00 -4.51
C SER A 349 13.36 8.00 -4.02
N ASP A 350 12.12 7.55 -3.76
CA ASP A 350 11.02 8.40 -3.33
C ASP A 350 11.09 8.74 -1.83
N VAL A 351 11.97 8.04 -1.08
CA VAL A 351 12.20 8.23 0.37
C VAL A 351 13.65 8.59 0.62
N SER A 352 13.97 9.88 0.60
CA SER A 352 15.36 10.39 0.68
C SER A 352 16.13 9.95 1.94
N ASP A 353 15.43 9.68 3.04
CA ASP A 353 16.04 9.27 4.30
C ASP A 353 16.63 7.84 4.25
N LEU A 354 16.15 6.99 3.36
CA LEU A 354 16.71 5.63 3.17
C LEU A 354 18.12 5.68 2.60
N GLU A 355 18.45 6.66 1.76
CA GLU A 355 19.83 6.86 1.27
C GLU A 355 20.78 7.19 2.42
N LYS A 356 20.35 8.00 3.39
CA LYS A 356 21.17 8.32 4.57
C LYS A 356 21.53 7.06 5.37
N ILE A 357 20.55 6.15 5.54
CA ILE A 357 20.78 4.86 6.21
C ILE A 357 21.76 4.00 5.42
N ALA A 358 21.58 3.90 4.10
CA ALA A 358 22.50 3.13 3.25
C ALA A 358 23.94 3.67 3.29
N LEU A 359 24.13 4.98 3.31
CA LEU A 359 25.43 5.63 3.47
C LEU A 359 26.07 5.32 4.83
N MET A 360 25.29 5.30 5.91
CA MET A 360 25.78 4.90 7.24
C MET A 360 26.21 3.43 7.23
N MET A 361 25.40 2.54 6.65
CA MET A 361 25.74 1.11 6.52
C MET A 361 27.00 0.92 5.66
N GLN A 362 27.14 1.64 4.54
CA GLN A 362 28.32 1.63 3.70
C GLN A 362 29.59 2.03 4.47
N SER A 363 29.51 3.11 5.26
CA SER A 363 30.61 3.59 6.08
C SER A 363 31.03 2.57 7.13
N ALA A 364 30.07 2.01 7.88
CA ALA A 364 30.33 1.01 8.91
C ALA A 364 30.83 -0.32 8.33
N ALA A 365 30.28 -0.77 7.20
CA ALA A 365 30.73 -1.99 6.52
C ALA A 365 32.19 -1.91 6.05
N LYS A 366 32.64 -0.72 5.66
CA LYS A 366 34.05 -0.48 5.29
C LYS A 366 35.00 -0.76 6.46
N GLU A 367 34.60 -0.54 7.71
CA GLU A 367 35.43 -0.82 8.89
C GLU A 367 35.66 -2.31 9.12
N ILE A 368 34.79 -3.15 8.54
CA ILE A 368 34.92 -4.61 8.55
C ILE A 368 35.42 -5.17 7.22
N GLY A 369 35.86 -4.30 6.29
CA GLY A 369 36.42 -4.66 4.99
C GLY A 369 35.40 -5.03 3.92
N VAL A 370 34.09 -4.83 4.18
CA VAL A 370 33.04 -5.12 3.22
C VAL A 370 32.73 -3.89 2.37
N THR A 371 32.69 -4.07 1.05
CA THR A 371 32.37 -3.02 0.09
C THR A 371 30.86 -3.03 -0.19
N ILE A 372 30.20 -1.88 0.02
CA ILE A 372 28.80 -1.66 -0.33
C ILE A 372 28.72 -0.58 -1.39
N THR A 373 27.99 -0.84 -2.46
CA THR A 373 27.54 0.17 -3.44
C THR A 373 26.09 0.50 -3.19
N ILE A 374 25.67 1.72 -3.54
CA ILE A 374 24.29 2.18 -3.33
C ILE A 374 23.70 2.51 -4.68
N ALA A 375 22.59 1.86 -5.01
CA ALA A 375 21.74 2.16 -6.15
C ALA A 375 20.41 2.75 -5.67
N LYS A 376 19.76 3.54 -6.54
CA LYS A 376 18.44 4.13 -6.28
C LYS A 376 17.48 3.67 -7.34
N ALA A 377 16.28 3.29 -6.92
CA ALA A 377 15.20 2.94 -7.83
C ALA A 377 13.87 3.46 -7.29
N PRO A 378 12.94 3.87 -8.15
CA PRO A 378 11.57 4.18 -7.72
C PRO A 378 10.88 2.91 -7.21
N TRP A 379 9.88 3.09 -6.34
CA TRP A 379 9.17 1.99 -5.66
C TRP A 379 8.69 0.90 -6.62
N VAL A 380 8.09 1.27 -7.74
CA VAL A 380 7.59 0.32 -8.75
C VAL A 380 8.69 -0.61 -9.26
N SER A 381 9.87 -0.06 -9.56
CA SER A 381 11.02 -0.88 -10.01
C SER A 381 11.62 -1.75 -8.91
N LEU A 382 11.46 -1.37 -7.64
CA LEU A 382 11.91 -2.19 -6.52
C LEU A 382 11.01 -3.42 -6.32
N ILE A 383 9.69 -3.26 -6.44
CA ILE A 383 8.75 -4.38 -6.34
C ILE A 383 9.07 -5.47 -7.38
N ASP A 384 9.40 -5.07 -8.62
CA ASP A 384 9.74 -6.01 -9.69
C ASP A 384 11.03 -6.81 -9.43
N GLN A 385 11.88 -6.35 -8.49
CA GLN A 385 13.15 -6.99 -8.12
C GLN A 385 13.04 -7.86 -6.86
N MET A 386 11.95 -7.76 -6.11
CA MET A 386 11.70 -8.49 -4.87
C MET A 386 11.00 -9.82 -5.10
#